data_9bb1c2f874a95e01f1dbe5c828599ef8
#
_entry.id   9bb1c2f874a95e01f1dbe5c828599ef8
#
_cell.length_a   1.000
_cell.length_b   1.000
_cell.length_c   1.000
_cell.angle_alpha   90.00
_cell.angle_beta   90.00
_cell.angle_gamma   90.00
#
_symmetry.space_group_name_H-M   'P 1'
#
loop_
_entity.id
_entity.type
_entity.pdbx_description
1 polymer ?
#
loop_
_entity_poly.entity_id
_entity_poly.type
_entity_poly.pdbx_seq_one_letter_code
_entity_poly.pdbx_strand_id
1 'polypeptide(L)'
;MSPLLRRDKNQSPEPADRTVTLVGKPGCHLCDDAREVIVRVTGELGATFEEKDITQDEELYRAYWEQIPVTLIDGRQHDFWRVDERRLRAALGA
;
A
#
# COMPACT_ATOMS: atom_id res chain seq x y z
N MET A 1 -35.16 2.26 6.92
CA MET A 1 -34.62 2.36 6.75
C MET A 1 -33.43 2.07 6.60
N SER A 2 -32.95 1.40 6.41
CA SER A 2 -31.85 1.09 6.26
C SER A 2 -30.90 1.89 5.65
N PRO A 3 -31.11 3.05 5.30
CA PRO A 3 -30.13 3.90 4.76
C PRO A 3 -28.93 4.04 5.64
N LEU A 4 -29.09 3.80 6.89
CA LEU A 4 -27.97 3.87 7.76
C LEU A 4 -26.87 2.95 7.40
N LEU A 5 -27.19 1.78 6.97
CA LEU A 5 -26.19 0.81 6.63
C LEU A 5 -25.38 1.23 5.46
N ARG A 6 -26.02 1.82 4.49
CA ARG A 6 -25.29 2.22 3.33
C ARG A 6 -24.38 3.33 3.61
N ARG A 7 -24.79 4.17 4.52
CA ARG A 7 -23.96 5.29 4.84
C ARG A 7 -22.65 4.86 5.43
N ASP A 8 -22.71 3.81 6.25
CA ASP A 8 -21.48 3.32 6.84
C ASP A 8 -20.51 2.87 5.80
N LYS A 9 -20.98 2.27 4.74
CA LYS A 9 -20.08 1.84 3.71
C LYS A 9 -19.44 2.98 2.98
N ASN A 10 -20.12 4.11 2.93
CA ASN A 10 -19.60 5.23 2.19
C ASN A 10 -18.66 6.10 2.98
N GLN A 11 -18.50 5.80 4.24
CA GLN A 11 -17.62 6.61 5.04
C GLN A 11 -16.19 6.15 4.84
N SER A 12 -15.55 5.66 5.83
CA SER A 12 -14.16 5.26 5.71
C SER A 12 -14.09 3.78 5.39
N PRO A 13 -13.46 3.40 4.31
CA PRO A 13 -13.27 1.99 4.05
C PRO A 13 -12.51 1.34 5.19
N GLU A 14 -12.90 0.13 5.51
CA GLU A 14 -12.20 -0.64 6.52
C GLU A 14 -10.84 -1.07 5.97
N PRO A 15 -9.86 -1.31 6.82
CA PRO A 15 -8.59 -1.83 6.33
C PRO A 15 -8.74 -3.06 5.46
N ALA A 16 -9.71 -3.91 5.75
CA ALA A 16 -9.93 -5.12 4.97
C ALA A 16 -10.32 -4.82 3.52
N ASP A 17 -10.82 -3.63 3.26
CA ASP A 17 -11.21 -3.22 1.92
C ASP A 17 -10.09 -2.54 1.16
N ARG A 18 -8.92 -2.42 1.77
CA ARG A 18 -7.82 -1.70 1.17
C ARG A 18 -6.75 -2.66 0.66
N THR A 19 -6.10 -2.25 -0.40
CA THR A 19 -4.97 -2.99 -0.95
C THR A 19 -3.73 -2.11 -0.93
N VAL A 20 -2.67 -2.61 -0.30
CA VAL A 20 -1.40 -1.91 -0.27
C VAL A 20 -0.48 -2.60 -1.26
N THR A 21 0.06 -1.84 -2.19
CA THR A 21 0.95 -2.37 -3.22
C THR A 21 2.35 -1.82 -2.99
N LEU A 22 3.32 -2.72 -2.93
CA LEU A 22 4.72 -2.32 -2.89
C LEU A 22 5.29 -2.45 -4.29
N VAL A 23 5.79 -1.36 -4.83
CA VAL A 23 6.42 -1.36 -6.15
C VAL A 23 7.92 -1.28 -5.93
N GLY A 24 8.65 -2.27 -6.40
CA GLY A 24 10.09 -2.31 -6.17
C GLY A 24 10.79 -3.17 -7.21
N LYS A 25 11.95 -3.69 -6.83
CA LYS A 25 12.70 -4.57 -7.71
C LYS A 25 13.54 -5.52 -6.87
N PRO A 26 14.00 -6.63 -7.46
CA PRO A 26 14.87 -7.56 -6.73
C PRO A 26 16.20 -6.89 -6.33
N GLY A 27 16.73 -7.30 -5.20
CA GLY A 27 18.04 -6.81 -4.77
C GLY A 27 18.04 -5.41 -4.20
N CYS A 28 16.89 -4.90 -3.82
CA CYS A 28 16.77 -3.54 -3.30
C CYS A 28 16.57 -3.61 -1.79
N HIS A 29 17.55 -3.11 -1.04
CA HIS A 29 17.48 -3.16 0.43
C HIS A 29 16.35 -2.32 0.99
N LEU A 30 16.11 -1.14 0.42
CA LEU A 30 15.02 -0.31 0.89
C LEU A 30 13.68 -0.96 0.59
N CYS A 31 13.60 -1.71 -0.51
CA CYS A 31 12.38 -2.44 -0.83
C CYS A 31 12.14 -3.53 0.21
N ASP A 32 13.20 -4.18 0.66
CA ASP A 32 13.08 -5.23 1.68
C ASP A 32 12.59 -4.63 3.00
N ASP A 33 13.12 -3.46 3.37
CA ASP A 33 12.69 -2.79 4.59
C ASP A 33 11.24 -2.37 4.49
N ALA A 34 10.85 -1.83 3.34
CA ALA A 34 9.47 -1.42 3.13
C ALA A 34 8.52 -2.61 3.21
N ARG A 35 8.93 -3.72 2.60
CA ARG A 35 8.10 -4.92 2.62
C ARG A 35 7.84 -5.39 4.03
N GLU A 36 8.88 -5.36 4.86
CA GLU A 36 8.74 -5.81 6.24
C GLU A 36 7.69 -5.01 6.99
N VAL A 37 7.73 -3.70 6.84
CA VAL A 37 6.74 -2.84 7.51
C VAL A 37 5.35 -3.08 6.95
N ILE A 38 5.22 -3.12 5.63
CA ILE A 38 3.92 -3.25 4.99
C ILE A 38 3.28 -4.59 5.32
N VAL A 39 4.05 -5.66 5.25
CA VAL A 39 3.51 -6.99 5.55
C VAL A 39 3.02 -7.06 6.98
N ARG A 40 3.79 -6.49 7.91
CA ARG A 40 3.39 -6.49 9.31
C ARG A 40 2.10 -5.71 9.51
N VAL A 41 2.04 -4.50 8.96
CA VAL A 41 0.88 -3.65 9.15
C VAL A 41 -0.36 -4.23 8.48
N THR A 42 -0.25 -4.66 7.22
CA THR A 42 -1.40 -5.22 6.52
C THR A 42 -1.87 -6.50 7.19
N GLY A 43 -0.93 -7.31 7.71
CA GLY A 43 -1.30 -8.52 8.41
C GLY A 43 -2.08 -8.23 9.69
N GLU A 44 -1.66 -7.20 10.42
CA GLU A 44 -2.35 -6.84 11.66
C GLU A 44 -3.72 -6.24 11.40
N LEU A 45 -3.85 -5.46 10.35
CA LEU A 45 -5.09 -4.76 10.08
C LEU A 45 -6.03 -5.51 9.14
N GLY A 46 -5.58 -6.61 8.57
CA GLY A 46 -6.40 -7.38 7.66
C GLY A 46 -6.48 -6.80 6.26
N ALA A 47 -5.59 -5.88 5.91
CA ALA A 47 -5.57 -5.32 4.56
C ALA A 47 -4.85 -6.27 3.62
N THR A 48 -5.10 -6.10 2.33
CA THR A 48 -4.48 -6.93 1.31
C THR A 48 -3.12 -6.35 0.94
N PHE A 49 -2.13 -7.22 0.79
CA PHE A 49 -0.80 -6.81 0.34
C PHE A 49 -0.51 -7.44 -1.01
N GLU A 50 0.02 -6.65 -1.93
CA GLU A 50 0.54 -7.19 -3.18
C GLU A 50 1.85 -6.48 -3.50
N GLU A 51 2.67 -7.13 -4.29
CA GLU A 51 3.97 -6.59 -4.64
C GLU A 51 4.13 -6.63 -6.15
N LYS A 52 4.72 -5.58 -6.73
CA LYS A 52 4.95 -5.51 -8.16
C LYS A 52 6.41 -5.16 -8.42
N ASP A 53 6.97 -5.81 -9.41
CA ASP A 53 8.37 -5.66 -9.79
C ASP A 53 8.43 -4.77 -11.03
N ILE A 54 9.06 -3.60 -10.90
CA ILE A 54 9.11 -2.66 -12.03
C ILE A 54 9.89 -3.21 -13.22
N THR A 55 10.74 -4.21 -13.00
CA THR A 55 11.48 -4.80 -14.12
C THR A 55 10.59 -5.66 -14.99
N GLN A 56 9.38 -5.96 -14.53
CA GLN A 56 8.43 -6.77 -15.28
C GLN A 56 7.29 -5.95 -15.87
N ASP A 57 7.31 -4.62 -15.66
CA ASP A 57 6.19 -3.77 -16.09
C ASP A 57 6.75 -2.43 -16.54
N GLU A 58 6.70 -2.20 -17.85
CA GLU A 58 7.31 -1.02 -18.44
C GLU A 58 6.68 0.27 -17.96
N GLU A 59 5.38 0.27 -17.75
CA GLU A 59 4.69 1.46 -17.27
C GLU A 59 5.10 1.81 -15.85
N LEU A 60 5.19 0.80 -15.01
CA LEU A 60 5.60 1.02 -13.64
C LEU A 60 7.05 1.48 -13.60
N TYR A 61 7.89 0.93 -14.47
CA TYR A 61 9.27 1.34 -14.53
C TYR A 61 9.37 2.82 -14.85
N ARG A 62 8.68 3.27 -15.87
CA ARG A 62 8.73 4.68 -16.26
C ARG A 62 8.20 5.59 -15.17
N ALA A 63 7.15 5.15 -14.49
CA ALA A 63 6.52 5.98 -13.49
C ALA A 63 7.35 6.11 -12.22
N TYR A 64 8.03 5.04 -11.82
CA TYR A 64 8.55 4.97 -10.46
C TYR A 64 10.01 4.59 -10.30
N TRP A 65 10.75 4.39 -11.38
CA TRP A 65 12.10 3.82 -11.25
C TRP A 65 13.01 4.63 -10.34
N GLU A 66 12.80 5.92 -10.23
CA GLU A 66 13.62 6.77 -9.37
C GLU A 66 13.09 6.85 -7.94
N GLN A 67 11.93 6.33 -7.70
CA GLN A 67 11.27 6.49 -6.40
C GLN A 67 11.09 5.18 -5.66
N ILE A 68 11.53 4.07 -6.20
CA ILE A 68 11.31 2.79 -5.53
C ILE A 68 12.09 2.73 -4.23
N PRO A 69 11.55 2.09 -3.21
CA PRO A 69 10.21 1.44 -3.22
C PRO A 69 9.09 2.47 -3.13
N VAL A 70 8.03 2.22 -3.88
CA VAL A 70 6.85 3.07 -3.84
C VAL A 70 5.74 2.28 -3.18
N THR A 71 5.02 2.94 -2.26
CA THR A 71 3.88 2.32 -1.60
C THR A 71 2.62 2.94 -2.18
N LEU A 72 1.75 2.10 -2.72
CA LEU A 72 0.47 2.53 -3.23
C LEU A 72 -0.63 2.02 -2.32
N ILE A 73 -1.66 2.82 -2.12
CA ILE A 73 -2.85 2.37 -1.42
C ILE A 73 -4.01 2.52 -2.38
N ASP A 74 -4.62 1.39 -2.72
CA ASP A 74 -5.72 1.33 -3.69
C ASP A 74 -5.33 2.01 -5.01
N GLY A 75 -4.08 1.79 -5.42
CA GLY A 75 -3.58 2.30 -6.68
C GLY A 75 -3.05 3.72 -6.66
N ARG A 76 -3.12 4.39 -5.52
CA ARG A 76 -2.64 5.77 -5.41
C ARG A 76 -1.34 5.81 -4.65
N GLN A 77 -0.41 6.63 -5.10
CA GLN A 77 0.87 6.76 -4.41
C GLN A 77 0.67 7.32 -3.03
N HIS A 78 1.17 6.60 -2.04
CA HIS A 78 1.08 7.00 -0.64
C HIS A 78 2.43 7.48 -0.13
N ASP A 79 3.49 6.75 -0.47
CA ASP A 79 4.81 7.07 0.03
C ASP A 79 5.85 6.54 -0.95
N PHE A 80 7.09 6.99 -0.83
CA PHE A 80 8.17 6.47 -1.65
C PHE A 80 9.44 6.43 -0.83
N TRP A 81 10.40 5.60 -1.24
CA TRP A 81 11.66 5.29 -0.59
C TRP A 81 11.45 4.57 0.73
N ARG A 82 11.05 5.27 1.77
CA ARG A 82 10.82 4.66 3.07
C ARG A 82 9.35 4.65 3.39
N VAL A 83 8.94 3.67 4.17
CA VAL A 83 7.55 3.58 4.62
C VAL A 83 7.49 4.06 6.05
N ASP A 84 6.68 5.06 6.29
CA ASP A 84 6.40 5.53 7.63
C ASP A 84 5.23 4.71 8.17
N GLU A 85 5.50 3.86 9.13
CA GLU A 85 4.49 2.94 9.65
C GLU A 85 3.27 3.68 10.18
N ARG A 86 3.50 4.78 10.86
CA ARG A 86 2.42 5.54 11.46
C ARG A 86 1.49 6.12 10.41
N ARG A 87 2.08 6.67 9.36
CA ARG A 87 1.28 7.20 8.26
C ARG A 87 0.53 6.11 7.53
N LEU A 88 1.17 4.97 7.36
CA LEU A 88 0.53 3.85 6.70
C LEU A 88 -0.68 3.38 7.49
N ARG A 89 -0.52 3.22 8.80
CA ARG A 89 -1.62 2.79 9.64
C ARG A 89 -2.77 3.80 9.58
N ALA A 90 -2.46 5.08 9.66
CA ALA A 90 -3.50 6.11 9.61
C ALA A 90 -4.23 6.08 8.27
N ALA A 91 -3.49 5.91 7.18
CA ALA A 91 -4.09 5.86 5.86
C ALA A 91 -5.01 4.66 5.68
N LEU A 92 -4.74 3.58 6.41
CA LEU A 92 -5.57 2.39 6.34
C LEU A 92 -6.74 2.41 7.32
N GLY A 93 -6.84 3.48 8.09
CA GLY A 93 -7.99 3.63 8.98
C GLY A 93 -7.78 3.09 10.38
N ALA A 94 -6.54 2.88 10.76
CA ALA A 94 -6.24 2.36 12.10
C ALA A 94 -6.13 3.47 13.12
#